data_1220617aaf2e306239228d7df2145c9b
#
_entry.id   1220617aaf2e306239228d7df2145c9b
#
_cell.length_a   1.000
_cell.length_b   1.000
_cell.length_c   1.000
_cell.angle_alpha   90.00
_cell.angle_beta   90.00
_cell.angle_gamma   90.00
#
_symmetry.space_group_name_H-M   'P 1'
#
loop_
_entity.id
_entity.type
_entity.pdbx_description
1 polymer ?
#
loop_
_entity_poly.entity_id
_entity_poly.type
_entity_poly.pdbx_seq_one_letter_code
_entity_poly.pdbx_strand_id
1 'polypeptide(L)'
;MPAQTLDGKAIAAELRNDIRKQIDDRRQRGHHIPGLAVVLVGADPASQIYVRNKRRACEETGIESFAYDLPASTSEEELLTLVDRLNTDPRVDGILVQLPLPQHINPQRVIERIDPRKDVDGFHPANMGALALRLPGLRPCTPHGVMTMLEKTGIELAGLDAVVVGQSNIVGRPMALELLNARCTVTICHTKTRDLQAKIGAADVLVVGVGRPEVIAGSWVKPGAVVIDVGINRLADGRLVGDVEYATAAERASWITPVPGGVGPMTIATLIQNTLHAAELRGH
;
A
#
# COMPACT_ATOMS: atom_id res chain seq x y z
N MET A 1 8.82 -18.06 -22.44
CA MET A 1 8.31 -18.81 -21.28
C MET A 1 7.25 -17.94 -20.65
N PRO A 2 6.14 -18.46 -20.12
CA PRO A 2 5.15 -17.65 -19.44
C PRO A 2 5.79 -16.95 -18.22
N ALA A 3 5.23 -15.83 -17.82
CA ALA A 3 5.70 -15.05 -16.67
C ALA A 3 5.67 -15.88 -15.39
N GLN A 4 6.65 -15.65 -14.52
CA GLN A 4 6.60 -16.12 -13.16
C GLN A 4 5.54 -15.32 -12.38
N THR A 5 4.75 -16.00 -11.56
CA THR A 5 3.73 -15.34 -10.74
C THR A 5 4.37 -14.71 -9.50
N LEU A 6 4.18 -13.41 -9.31
CA LEU A 6 4.57 -12.72 -8.11
C LEU A 6 3.46 -12.85 -7.05
N ASP A 7 3.51 -13.94 -6.29
CA ASP A 7 2.49 -14.28 -5.29
C ASP A 7 2.59 -13.39 -4.05
N GLY A 8 1.88 -12.27 -4.10
CA GLY A 8 1.82 -11.32 -2.97
C GLY A 8 1.18 -11.91 -1.72
N LYS A 9 0.31 -12.92 -1.84
CA LYS A 9 -0.29 -13.59 -0.69
C LYS A 9 0.77 -14.40 0.08
N ALA A 10 1.63 -15.13 -0.63
CA ALA A 10 2.72 -15.89 -0.02
C ALA A 10 3.74 -14.94 0.63
N ILE A 11 4.19 -13.91 -0.09
CA ILE A 11 5.16 -12.91 0.42
C ILE A 11 4.59 -12.18 1.65
N ALA A 12 3.32 -11.77 1.63
CA ALA A 12 2.67 -11.14 2.77
C ALA A 12 2.56 -12.08 3.98
N ALA A 13 2.37 -13.38 3.77
CA ALA A 13 2.34 -14.35 4.85
C ALA A 13 3.73 -14.53 5.49
N GLU A 14 4.80 -14.57 4.69
CA GLU A 14 6.18 -14.58 5.19
C GLU A 14 6.46 -13.33 6.05
N LEU A 15 6.16 -12.14 5.53
CA LEU A 15 6.39 -10.88 6.24
C LEU A 15 5.63 -10.83 7.57
N ARG A 16 4.33 -11.21 7.59
CA ARG A 16 3.55 -11.27 8.84
C ARG A 16 4.12 -12.27 9.83
N ASN A 17 4.63 -13.41 9.35
CA ASN A 17 5.25 -14.41 10.22
C ASN A 17 6.54 -13.89 10.89
N ASP A 18 7.34 -13.13 10.15
CA ASP A 18 8.56 -12.53 10.69
C ASP A 18 8.25 -11.40 11.68
N ILE A 19 7.23 -10.58 11.41
CA ILE A 19 6.74 -9.59 12.36
C ILE A 19 6.23 -10.28 13.64
N ARG A 20 5.45 -11.35 13.52
CA ARG A 20 4.96 -12.11 14.68
C ARG A 20 6.11 -12.59 15.56
N LYS A 21 7.19 -13.14 14.99
CA LYS A 21 8.37 -13.55 15.76
C LYS A 21 8.99 -12.38 16.55
N GLN A 22 9.07 -11.21 15.92
CA GLN A 22 9.58 -9.99 16.57
C GLN A 22 8.66 -9.52 17.71
N ILE A 23 7.35 -9.60 17.54
CA ILE A 23 6.37 -9.26 18.59
C ILE A 23 6.44 -10.27 19.74
N ASP A 24 6.58 -11.56 19.44
CA ASP A 24 6.73 -12.59 20.47
C ASP A 24 8.03 -12.41 21.30
N ASP A 25 9.14 -12.04 20.66
CA ASP A 25 10.39 -11.71 21.34
C ASP A 25 10.24 -10.45 22.23
N ARG A 26 9.60 -9.38 21.72
CA ARG A 26 9.26 -8.19 22.52
C ARG A 26 8.46 -8.55 23.78
N ARG A 27 7.42 -9.39 23.61
CA ARG A 27 6.57 -9.84 24.73
C ARG A 27 7.35 -10.62 25.76
N GLN A 28 8.25 -11.54 25.34
CA GLN A 28 9.09 -12.32 26.25
C GLN A 28 10.06 -11.45 27.04
N ARG A 29 10.53 -10.35 26.45
CA ARG A 29 11.45 -9.39 27.11
C ARG A 29 10.71 -8.33 27.94
N GLY A 30 9.38 -8.33 27.98
CA GLY A 30 8.59 -7.31 28.67
C GLY A 30 8.64 -5.94 28.02
N HIS A 31 8.96 -5.86 26.73
CA HIS A 31 8.95 -4.63 25.96
C HIS A 31 7.52 -4.25 25.55
N HIS A 32 7.34 -2.98 25.22
CA HIS A 32 6.09 -2.46 24.68
C HIS A 32 5.64 -3.23 23.44
N ILE A 33 4.36 -3.60 23.39
CA ILE A 33 3.73 -4.22 22.23
C ILE A 33 3.10 -3.13 21.39
N PRO A 34 3.43 -3.02 20.09
CA PRO A 34 2.88 -1.99 19.23
C PRO A 34 1.36 -2.04 19.14
N GLY A 35 0.74 -0.86 19.12
CA GLY A 35 -0.71 -0.69 19.05
C GLY A 35 -1.16 0.05 17.78
N LEU A 36 -2.14 -0.49 17.06
CA LEU A 36 -2.74 0.09 15.87
C LEU A 36 -4.18 0.52 16.14
N ALA A 37 -4.46 1.81 16.04
CA ALA A 37 -5.82 2.34 16.01
C ALA A 37 -6.37 2.30 14.58
N VAL A 38 -7.48 1.60 14.38
CA VAL A 38 -8.18 1.48 13.09
C VAL A 38 -9.53 2.16 13.18
N VAL A 39 -9.66 3.29 12.49
CA VAL A 39 -10.87 4.12 12.46
C VAL A 39 -11.62 3.89 11.15
N LEU A 40 -12.91 3.54 11.26
CA LEU A 40 -13.84 3.43 10.14
C LEU A 40 -14.99 4.41 10.35
N VAL A 41 -15.30 5.23 9.36
CA VAL A 41 -16.46 6.14 9.39
C VAL A 41 -17.47 5.71 8.34
N GLY A 42 -18.67 5.35 8.79
CA GLY A 42 -19.71 4.84 7.92
C GLY A 42 -19.67 3.33 7.72
N ALA A 43 -20.47 2.85 6.76
CA ALA A 43 -20.70 1.43 6.55
C ALA A 43 -20.48 0.99 5.09
N ASP A 44 -19.50 1.61 4.40
CA ASP A 44 -19.12 1.17 3.05
C ASP A 44 -18.66 -0.29 3.07
N PRO A 45 -19.30 -1.18 2.29
CA PRO A 45 -19.02 -2.63 2.34
C PRO A 45 -17.57 -2.99 1.99
N ALA A 46 -16.94 -2.27 1.05
CA ALA A 46 -15.55 -2.52 0.69
C ALA A 46 -14.62 -2.12 1.83
N SER A 47 -14.84 -0.95 2.43
CA SER A 47 -14.07 -0.48 3.60
C SER A 47 -14.19 -1.42 4.79
N GLN A 48 -15.38 -1.97 5.06
CA GLN A 48 -15.58 -2.94 6.12
C GLN A 48 -14.76 -4.23 5.92
N ILE A 49 -14.65 -4.72 4.69
CA ILE A 49 -13.83 -5.89 4.36
C ILE A 49 -12.35 -5.59 4.62
N TYR A 50 -11.86 -4.43 4.16
CA TYR A 50 -10.46 -4.01 4.37
C TYR A 50 -10.14 -3.86 5.86
N VAL A 51 -11.00 -3.16 6.62
CA VAL A 51 -10.82 -2.97 8.07
C VAL A 51 -10.80 -4.30 8.82
N ARG A 52 -11.73 -5.21 8.51
CA ARG A 52 -11.74 -6.56 9.10
C ARG A 52 -10.43 -7.32 8.84
N ASN A 53 -9.92 -7.26 7.60
CA ASN A 53 -8.67 -7.93 7.24
C ASN A 53 -7.46 -7.31 7.96
N LYS A 54 -7.45 -5.98 8.15
CA LYS A 54 -6.40 -5.26 8.89
C LYS A 54 -6.41 -5.65 10.39
N ARG A 55 -7.59 -5.68 11.01
CA ARG A 55 -7.76 -6.12 12.41
C ARG A 55 -7.31 -7.57 12.60
N ARG A 56 -7.73 -8.45 11.69
CA ARG A 56 -7.29 -9.85 11.70
C ARG A 56 -5.77 -9.96 11.56
N ALA A 57 -5.13 -9.17 10.73
CA ALA A 57 -3.68 -9.17 10.60
C ALA A 57 -2.97 -8.73 11.90
N CYS A 58 -3.54 -7.78 12.67
CA CYS A 58 -3.05 -7.44 14.01
C CYS A 58 -3.15 -8.67 14.95
N GLU A 59 -4.29 -9.35 14.98
CA GLU A 59 -4.49 -10.56 15.80
C GLU A 59 -3.48 -11.65 15.43
N GLU A 60 -3.29 -11.91 14.12
CA GLU A 60 -2.35 -12.91 13.63
C GLU A 60 -0.88 -12.61 14.00
N THR A 61 -0.52 -11.33 14.12
CA THR A 61 0.86 -10.91 14.42
C THR A 61 1.09 -10.56 15.87
N GLY A 62 0.03 -10.46 16.68
CA GLY A 62 0.11 -10.11 18.09
C GLY A 62 0.26 -8.61 18.38
N ILE A 63 0.05 -7.74 17.40
CA ILE A 63 -0.07 -6.28 17.56
C ILE A 63 -1.43 -5.97 18.21
N GLU A 64 -1.45 -5.03 19.17
CA GLU A 64 -2.71 -4.59 19.79
C GLU A 64 -3.56 -3.81 18.79
N SER A 65 -4.85 -4.12 18.69
CA SER A 65 -5.78 -3.45 17.77
C SER A 65 -6.86 -2.68 18.52
N PHE A 66 -6.91 -1.37 18.30
CA PHE A 66 -7.93 -0.48 18.85
C PHE A 66 -8.93 -0.10 17.73
N ALA A 67 -10.15 -0.62 17.83
CA ALA A 67 -11.17 -0.44 16.81
C ALA A 67 -12.08 0.75 17.13
N TYR A 68 -12.30 1.63 16.16
CA TYR A 68 -13.19 2.78 16.24
C TYR A 68 -14.13 2.77 15.04
N ASP A 69 -15.33 2.21 15.23
CA ASP A 69 -16.39 2.19 14.22
C ASP A 69 -17.36 3.34 14.48
N LEU A 70 -17.27 4.38 13.64
CA LEU A 70 -18.05 5.61 13.79
C LEU A 70 -19.20 5.64 12.78
N PRO A 71 -20.37 6.20 13.15
CA PRO A 71 -21.48 6.34 12.22
C PRO A 71 -21.15 7.28 11.04
N ALA A 72 -21.85 7.10 9.92
CA ALA A 72 -21.66 7.97 8.74
C ALA A 72 -22.00 9.44 9.00
N SER A 73 -22.77 9.73 10.05
CA SER A 73 -23.13 11.08 10.50
C SER A 73 -22.05 11.77 11.34
N THR A 74 -20.95 11.08 11.68
CA THR A 74 -19.85 11.67 12.44
C THR A 74 -19.32 12.91 11.73
N SER A 75 -19.24 14.03 12.44
CA SER A 75 -18.71 15.27 11.90
C SER A 75 -17.19 15.21 11.75
N GLU A 76 -16.65 16.09 10.91
CA GLU A 76 -15.19 16.24 10.76
C GLU A 76 -14.54 16.60 12.10
N GLU A 77 -15.16 17.48 12.89
CA GLU A 77 -14.64 17.91 14.18
C GLU A 77 -14.55 16.77 15.20
N GLU A 78 -15.59 15.91 15.28
CA GLU A 78 -15.58 14.73 16.13
C GLU A 78 -14.46 13.75 15.71
N LEU A 79 -14.27 13.53 14.41
CA LEU A 79 -13.20 12.69 13.90
C LEU A 79 -11.82 13.27 14.22
N LEU A 80 -11.61 14.58 14.01
CA LEU A 80 -10.36 15.25 14.34
C LEU A 80 -10.06 15.20 15.86
N THR A 81 -11.08 15.35 16.70
CA THR A 81 -10.95 15.22 18.16
C THR A 81 -10.53 13.78 18.54
N LEU A 82 -11.06 12.75 17.87
CA LEU A 82 -10.61 11.38 18.07
C LEU A 82 -9.15 11.22 17.67
N VAL A 83 -8.73 11.75 16.51
CA VAL A 83 -7.33 11.71 16.06
C VAL A 83 -6.41 12.37 17.07
N ASP A 84 -6.76 13.51 17.65
CA ASP A 84 -5.98 14.19 18.69
C ASP A 84 -5.76 13.31 19.93
N ARG A 85 -6.81 12.62 20.37
CA ARG A 85 -6.68 11.66 21.49
C ARG A 85 -5.76 10.50 21.13
N LEU A 86 -5.87 9.96 19.92
CA LEU A 86 -5.01 8.86 19.46
C LEU A 86 -3.55 9.31 19.30
N ASN A 87 -3.31 10.54 18.86
CA ASN A 87 -1.97 11.11 18.79
C ASN A 87 -1.27 11.13 20.16
N THR A 88 -2.03 11.38 21.22
CA THR A 88 -1.49 11.47 22.59
C THR A 88 -1.55 10.16 23.38
N ASP A 89 -2.30 9.14 22.93
CA ASP A 89 -2.38 7.85 23.62
C ASP A 89 -1.03 7.10 23.49
N PRO A 90 -0.34 6.81 24.59
CA PRO A 90 0.94 6.10 24.56
C PRO A 90 0.83 4.64 24.08
N ARG A 91 -0.35 4.04 24.15
CA ARG A 91 -0.58 2.66 23.69
C ARG A 91 -0.72 2.58 22.17
N VAL A 92 -0.98 3.71 21.49
CA VAL A 92 -1.19 3.77 20.05
C VAL A 92 0.10 4.21 19.36
N ASP A 93 0.68 3.33 18.57
CA ASP A 93 1.88 3.60 17.75
C ASP A 93 1.52 3.91 16.31
N GLY A 94 0.42 3.34 15.82
CA GLY A 94 -0.10 3.59 14.49
C GLY A 94 -1.54 4.04 14.50
N ILE A 95 -1.88 4.99 13.63
CA ILE A 95 -3.24 5.46 13.39
C ILE A 95 -3.57 5.25 11.92
N LEU A 96 -4.66 4.54 11.68
CA LEU A 96 -5.23 4.34 10.35
C LEU A 96 -6.66 4.88 10.32
N VAL A 97 -6.93 5.83 9.45
CA VAL A 97 -8.29 6.26 9.12
C VAL A 97 -8.66 5.72 7.74
N GLN A 98 -9.59 4.78 7.71
CA GLN A 98 -9.94 4.08 6.47
C GLN A 98 -10.61 5.01 5.46
N LEU A 99 -10.02 5.10 4.27
CA LEU A 99 -10.61 5.81 3.12
C LEU A 99 -11.49 4.86 2.27
N PRO A 100 -12.50 5.39 1.56
CA PRO A 100 -12.93 6.78 1.53
C PRO A 100 -13.72 7.21 2.77
N LEU A 101 -13.69 8.50 3.09
CA LEU A 101 -14.52 9.11 4.12
C LEU A 101 -15.85 9.62 3.53
N PRO A 102 -16.91 9.83 4.34
CA PRO A 102 -18.11 10.54 3.92
C PRO A 102 -17.80 11.91 3.31
N GLN A 103 -18.59 12.35 2.34
CA GLN A 103 -18.33 13.56 1.52
C GLN A 103 -18.18 14.87 2.33
N HIS A 104 -18.78 14.96 3.52
CA HIS A 104 -18.71 16.12 4.39
C HIS A 104 -17.41 16.19 5.21
N ILE A 105 -16.56 15.18 5.16
CA ILE A 105 -15.26 15.13 5.84
C ILE A 105 -14.15 15.27 4.81
N ASN A 106 -13.25 16.23 5.01
CA ASN A 106 -12.10 16.42 4.14
C ASN A 106 -10.98 15.42 4.51
N PRO A 107 -10.68 14.43 3.64
CA PRO A 107 -9.66 13.41 3.94
C PRO A 107 -8.27 14.02 4.17
N GLN A 108 -7.92 15.09 3.46
CA GLN A 108 -6.61 15.70 3.58
C GLN A 108 -6.41 16.32 4.98
N ARG A 109 -7.43 17.00 5.52
CA ARG A 109 -7.37 17.56 6.87
C ARG A 109 -7.21 16.48 7.95
N VAL A 110 -7.84 15.32 7.74
CA VAL A 110 -7.71 14.18 8.65
C VAL A 110 -6.31 13.59 8.59
N ILE A 111 -5.76 13.38 7.38
CA ILE A 111 -4.40 12.88 7.19
C ILE A 111 -3.38 13.83 7.85
N GLU A 112 -3.50 15.13 7.61
CA GLU A 112 -2.60 16.14 8.17
C GLU A 112 -2.71 16.32 9.70
N ARG A 113 -3.81 15.84 10.31
CA ARG A 113 -4.00 15.88 11.77
C ARG A 113 -3.31 14.72 12.49
N ILE A 114 -3.05 13.61 11.82
CA ILE A 114 -2.33 12.48 12.38
C ILE A 114 -0.87 12.90 12.66
N ASP A 115 -0.33 12.54 13.82
CA ASP A 115 1.11 12.69 14.07
C ASP A 115 1.87 11.88 13.00
N PRO A 116 2.75 12.50 12.19
CA PRO A 116 3.48 11.80 11.13
C PRO A 116 4.25 10.59 11.61
N ARG A 117 4.63 10.51 12.89
CA ARG A 117 5.27 9.34 13.51
C ARG A 117 4.31 8.19 13.78
N LYS A 118 2.99 8.45 13.71
CA LYS A 118 1.90 7.47 13.86
C LYS A 118 1.10 7.25 12.57
N ASP A 119 1.42 7.97 11.49
CA ASP A 119 0.79 7.81 10.18
C ASP A 119 1.30 6.54 9.48
N VAL A 120 0.76 5.41 9.87
CA VAL A 120 1.23 4.09 9.37
C VAL A 120 0.78 3.77 7.96
N ASP A 121 -0.17 4.51 7.38
CA ASP A 121 -0.46 4.47 5.94
C ASP A 121 0.60 5.22 5.10
N GLY A 122 1.34 6.16 5.72
CA GLY A 122 2.44 6.91 5.10
C GLY A 122 1.99 8.04 4.18
N PHE A 123 0.78 8.58 4.35
CA PHE A 123 0.22 9.60 3.44
C PHE A 123 0.40 11.04 3.94
N HIS A 124 0.85 11.21 5.20
CA HIS A 124 1.09 12.53 5.75
C HIS A 124 2.15 13.28 4.92
N PRO A 125 1.97 14.58 4.62
CA PRO A 125 2.92 15.37 3.82
C PRO A 125 4.37 15.30 4.33
N ALA A 126 4.60 15.20 5.64
CA ALA A 126 5.93 15.03 6.20
C ALA A 126 6.57 13.69 5.79
N ASN A 127 5.80 12.59 5.82
CA ASN A 127 6.28 11.27 5.40
C ASN A 127 6.53 11.21 3.89
N MET A 128 5.65 11.82 3.09
CA MET A 128 5.86 11.97 1.65
C MET A 128 7.10 12.83 1.33
N GLY A 129 7.33 13.90 2.09
CA GLY A 129 8.54 14.71 1.98
C GLY A 129 9.80 13.93 2.37
N ALA A 130 9.74 13.16 3.46
CA ALA A 130 10.84 12.28 3.87
C ALA A 130 11.18 11.24 2.78
N LEU A 131 10.16 10.59 2.18
CA LEU A 131 10.34 9.67 1.07
C LEU A 131 11.01 10.35 -0.14
N ALA A 132 10.56 11.55 -0.51
CA ALA A 132 11.13 12.31 -1.63
C ALA A 132 12.59 12.71 -1.40
N LEU A 133 12.96 12.99 -0.15
CA LEU A 133 14.31 13.41 0.25
C LEU A 133 15.20 12.22 0.70
N ARG A 134 14.69 10.99 0.65
CA ARG A 134 15.38 9.76 1.11
C ARG A 134 15.74 9.83 2.60
N LEU A 135 14.91 10.50 3.39
CA LEU A 135 15.04 10.56 4.85
C LEU A 135 14.28 9.39 5.51
N PRO A 136 14.69 8.97 6.73
CA PRO A 136 13.93 7.99 7.49
C PRO A 136 12.51 8.46 7.77
N GLY A 137 11.55 7.54 7.72
CA GLY A 137 10.14 7.81 7.98
C GLY A 137 9.25 6.64 7.60
N LEU A 138 7.97 6.79 7.89
CA LEU A 138 6.95 5.81 7.48
C LEU A 138 6.67 5.95 5.99
N ARG A 139 6.67 4.83 5.29
CA ARG A 139 6.52 4.79 3.82
C ARG A 139 5.10 4.36 3.46
N PRO A 140 4.49 4.90 2.37
CA PRO A 140 3.17 4.49 1.92
C PRO A 140 3.06 2.98 1.73
N CYS A 141 2.04 2.37 2.37
CA CYS A 141 1.95 0.91 2.50
C CYS A 141 1.97 0.17 1.16
N THR A 142 1.16 0.58 0.19
CA THR A 142 1.08 -0.10 -1.11
C THR A 142 2.38 0.01 -1.91
N PRO A 143 2.97 1.20 -2.12
CA PRO A 143 4.26 1.34 -2.80
C PRO A 143 5.39 0.58 -2.10
N HIS A 144 5.49 0.68 -0.79
CA HIS A 144 6.50 -0.06 -0.02
C HIS A 144 6.32 -1.58 -0.17
N GLY A 145 5.07 -2.07 -0.10
CA GLY A 145 4.77 -3.48 -0.35
C GLY A 145 5.15 -3.93 -1.76
N VAL A 146 4.98 -3.08 -2.76
CA VAL A 146 5.45 -3.33 -4.14
C VAL A 146 6.97 -3.43 -4.19
N MET A 147 7.70 -2.56 -3.49
CA MET A 147 9.17 -2.67 -3.43
C MET A 147 9.61 -4.00 -2.82
N THR A 148 8.98 -4.45 -1.73
CA THR A 148 9.24 -5.77 -1.14
C THR A 148 8.97 -6.91 -2.14
N MET A 149 7.92 -6.79 -2.96
CA MET A 149 7.66 -7.77 -4.02
C MET A 149 8.74 -7.75 -5.11
N LEU A 150 9.19 -6.56 -5.53
CA LEU A 150 10.24 -6.41 -6.53
C LEU A 150 11.57 -7.00 -6.04
N GLU A 151 11.93 -6.83 -4.77
CA GLU A 151 13.10 -7.45 -4.15
C GLU A 151 13.07 -8.99 -4.25
N LYS A 152 11.88 -9.61 -4.12
CA LYS A 152 11.72 -11.07 -4.26
C LYS A 152 11.95 -11.58 -5.69
N THR A 153 11.94 -10.72 -6.70
CA THR A 153 12.30 -11.12 -8.07
C THR A 153 13.80 -11.36 -8.26
N GLY A 154 14.63 -10.79 -7.38
CA GLY A 154 16.08 -10.80 -7.50
C GLY A 154 16.64 -9.93 -8.64
N ILE A 155 15.80 -9.13 -9.28
CA ILE A 155 16.21 -8.25 -10.39
C ILE A 155 16.88 -6.98 -9.81
N GLU A 156 18.06 -6.63 -10.32
CA GLU A 156 18.69 -5.35 -10.02
C GLU A 156 17.89 -4.21 -10.65
N LEU A 157 17.33 -3.34 -9.82
CA LEU A 157 16.47 -2.24 -10.28
C LEU A 157 17.23 -1.03 -10.78
N ALA A 158 18.48 -0.85 -10.34
CA ALA A 158 19.28 0.34 -10.69
C ALA A 158 19.50 0.41 -12.21
N GLY A 159 19.14 1.57 -12.78
CA GLY A 159 19.30 1.83 -14.21
C GLY A 159 18.16 1.34 -15.10
N LEU A 160 17.17 0.61 -14.55
CA LEU A 160 16.00 0.17 -15.32
C LEU A 160 15.03 1.32 -15.61
N ASP A 161 14.34 1.24 -16.74
CA ASP A 161 13.23 2.11 -17.09
C ASP A 161 11.95 1.62 -16.38
N ALA A 162 11.46 2.44 -15.45
CA ALA A 162 10.23 2.16 -14.71
C ALA A 162 9.09 3.08 -15.16
N VAL A 163 7.95 2.51 -15.50
CA VAL A 163 6.74 3.25 -15.87
C VAL A 163 5.66 3.02 -14.84
N VAL A 164 5.17 4.11 -14.25
CA VAL A 164 4.05 4.11 -13.32
C VAL A 164 2.82 4.69 -14.02
N VAL A 165 1.79 3.88 -14.24
CA VAL A 165 0.53 4.32 -14.84
C VAL A 165 -0.47 4.60 -13.71
N GLY A 166 -0.71 5.88 -13.45
CA GLY A 166 -1.48 6.42 -12.34
C GLY A 166 -0.67 7.47 -11.59
N GLN A 167 -1.38 8.50 -11.07
CA GLN A 167 -0.73 9.63 -10.38
C GLN A 167 -1.40 9.98 -9.04
N SER A 168 -2.11 9.03 -8.44
CA SER A 168 -2.77 9.23 -7.15
C SER A 168 -1.74 9.52 -6.03
N ASN A 169 -2.16 10.26 -5.01
CA ASN A 169 -1.31 10.54 -3.85
C ASN A 169 -1.03 9.29 -3.00
N ILE A 170 -1.89 8.26 -3.12
CA ILE A 170 -1.79 7.04 -2.31
C ILE A 170 -1.01 5.90 -2.98
N VAL A 171 -0.86 5.92 -4.32
CA VAL A 171 -0.13 4.88 -5.07
C VAL A 171 0.85 5.48 -6.05
N GLY A 172 0.40 6.18 -7.09
CA GLY A 172 1.24 6.51 -8.25
C GLY A 172 2.41 7.43 -7.91
N ARG A 173 2.17 8.53 -7.18
CA ARG A 173 3.21 9.48 -6.77
C ARG A 173 4.23 8.84 -5.83
N PRO A 174 3.83 8.20 -4.71
CA PRO A 174 4.79 7.55 -3.84
C PRO A 174 5.50 6.37 -4.52
N MET A 175 4.85 5.61 -5.40
CA MET A 175 5.49 4.53 -6.14
C MET A 175 6.62 5.03 -7.03
N ALA A 176 6.41 6.17 -7.69
CA ALA A 176 7.46 6.79 -8.49
C ALA A 176 8.67 7.22 -7.65
N LEU A 177 8.44 7.74 -6.44
CA LEU A 177 9.51 8.09 -5.50
C LEU A 177 10.26 6.84 -4.99
N GLU A 178 9.56 5.75 -4.70
CA GLU A 178 10.18 4.48 -4.32
C GLU A 178 11.12 3.95 -5.42
N LEU A 179 10.64 3.91 -6.66
CA LEU A 179 11.43 3.46 -7.81
C LEU A 179 12.60 4.40 -8.11
N LEU A 180 12.39 5.72 -7.95
CA LEU A 180 13.47 6.70 -8.07
C LEU A 180 14.55 6.46 -6.99
N ASN A 181 14.13 6.19 -5.75
CA ASN A 181 15.06 5.88 -4.65
C ASN A 181 15.82 4.56 -4.89
N ALA A 182 15.21 3.60 -5.60
CA ALA A 182 15.85 2.38 -6.08
C ALA A 182 16.73 2.61 -7.33
N ARG A 183 16.91 3.88 -7.76
CA ARG A 183 17.76 4.30 -8.89
C ARG A 183 17.24 3.87 -10.26
N CYS A 184 15.92 3.69 -10.40
CA CYS A 184 15.28 3.57 -11.71
C CYS A 184 15.20 4.93 -12.41
N THR A 185 15.16 4.92 -13.75
CA THR A 185 14.63 6.04 -14.56
C THR A 185 13.11 5.95 -14.56
N VAL A 186 12.41 6.94 -14.00
CA VAL A 186 10.97 6.84 -13.76
C VAL A 186 10.15 7.73 -14.68
N THR A 187 9.15 7.14 -15.34
CA THR A 187 8.13 7.88 -16.09
C THR A 187 6.77 7.69 -15.42
N ILE A 188 6.09 8.78 -15.05
CA ILE A 188 4.71 8.75 -14.53
C ILE A 188 3.75 9.06 -15.67
N CYS A 189 2.76 8.17 -15.88
CA CYS A 189 1.72 8.31 -16.88
C CYS A 189 0.35 8.57 -16.24
N HIS A 190 -0.49 9.32 -16.95
CA HIS A 190 -1.83 9.68 -16.51
C HIS A 190 -2.77 9.87 -17.74
N THR A 191 -4.02 10.23 -17.52
CA THR A 191 -5.04 10.35 -18.57
C THR A 191 -4.70 11.34 -19.70
N LYS A 192 -3.74 12.23 -19.51
CA LYS A 192 -3.28 13.20 -20.54
C LYS A 192 -1.93 12.81 -21.15
N THR A 193 -1.37 11.66 -20.78
CA THR A 193 -0.11 11.18 -21.35
C THR A 193 -0.30 10.87 -22.84
N ARG A 194 0.57 11.43 -23.66
CA ARG A 194 0.64 11.10 -25.10
C ARG A 194 1.39 9.78 -25.29
N ASP A 195 0.96 8.99 -26.26
CA ASP A 195 1.60 7.74 -26.65
C ASP A 195 1.84 6.78 -25.47
N LEU A 196 0.77 6.56 -24.66
CA LEU A 196 0.83 5.71 -23.48
C LEU A 196 1.35 4.30 -23.82
N GLN A 197 0.94 3.74 -24.96
CA GLN A 197 1.40 2.44 -25.43
C GLN A 197 2.93 2.41 -25.62
N ALA A 198 3.51 3.43 -26.24
CA ALA A 198 4.95 3.50 -26.45
C ALA A 198 5.71 3.62 -25.11
N LYS A 199 5.15 4.36 -24.12
CA LYS A 199 5.74 4.44 -22.77
C LYS A 199 5.74 3.07 -22.09
N ILE A 200 4.61 2.36 -22.11
CA ILE A 200 4.50 1.02 -21.53
C ILE A 200 5.43 0.04 -22.24
N GLY A 201 5.51 0.10 -23.57
CA GLY A 201 6.38 -0.77 -24.38
C GLY A 201 7.89 -0.55 -24.15
N ALA A 202 8.29 0.52 -23.48
CA ALA A 202 9.69 0.78 -23.09
C ALA A 202 10.03 0.33 -21.66
N ALA A 203 9.01 0.00 -20.83
CA ALA A 203 9.18 -0.26 -19.41
C ALA A 203 9.84 -1.61 -19.11
N ASP A 204 10.93 -1.63 -18.36
CA ASP A 204 11.48 -2.83 -17.72
C ASP A 204 10.64 -3.21 -16.48
N VAL A 205 10.16 -2.20 -15.76
CA VAL A 205 9.24 -2.34 -14.64
C VAL A 205 7.99 -1.52 -14.91
N LEU A 206 6.84 -2.17 -15.00
CA LEU A 206 5.54 -1.54 -15.21
C LEU A 206 4.70 -1.66 -13.94
N VAL A 207 4.32 -0.54 -13.35
CA VAL A 207 3.37 -0.49 -12.22
C VAL A 207 2.11 0.22 -12.65
N VAL A 208 0.95 -0.43 -12.51
CA VAL A 208 -0.35 0.10 -12.93
C VAL A 208 -1.28 0.21 -11.74
N GLY A 209 -1.86 1.41 -11.54
CA GLY A 209 -2.82 1.68 -10.47
C GLY A 209 -3.76 2.83 -10.85
N VAL A 210 -4.73 2.54 -11.75
CA VAL A 210 -5.68 3.53 -12.28
C VAL A 210 -7.13 3.24 -11.89
N GLY A 211 -7.41 2.03 -11.36
CA GLY A 211 -8.75 1.62 -10.93
C GLY A 211 -9.75 1.46 -12.09
N ARG A 212 -9.28 0.94 -13.22
CA ARG A 212 -10.12 0.67 -14.40
C ARG A 212 -9.80 -0.73 -14.94
N PRO A 213 -10.82 -1.61 -15.04
CA PRO A 213 -10.58 -3.00 -15.43
C PRO A 213 -9.92 -3.12 -16.80
N GLU A 214 -8.81 -3.86 -16.84
CA GLU A 214 -8.11 -4.27 -18.07
C GLU A 214 -7.83 -3.15 -19.07
N VAL A 215 -7.65 -1.90 -18.58
CA VAL A 215 -7.42 -0.72 -19.43
C VAL A 215 -6.06 -0.75 -20.13
N ILE A 216 -5.11 -1.51 -19.61
CA ILE A 216 -3.79 -1.72 -20.21
C ILE A 216 -3.81 -3.05 -20.95
N ALA A 217 -3.75 -2.98 -22.28
CA ALA A 217 -3.67 -4.17 -23.11
C ALA A 217 -2.34 -4.92 -22.84
N GLY A 218 -2.42 -6.23 -22.63
CA GLY A 218 -1.24 -7.06 -22.36
C GLY A 218 -0.22 -7.04 -23.51
N SER A 219 -0.70 -6.85 -24.74
CA SER A 219 0.16 -6.70 -25.94
C SER A 219 1.08 -5.48 -25.92
N TRP A 220 0.81 -4.47 -25.07
CA TRP A 220 1.68 -3.29 -24.91
C TRP A 220 2.88 -3.55 -24.03
N VAL A 221 2.83 -4.58 -23.19
CA VAL A 221 3.90 -4.93 -22.25
C VAL A 221 5.17 -5.30 -23.00
N LYS A 222 6.30 -4.70 -22.61
CA LYS A 222 7.63 -5.05 -23.13
C LYS A 222 7.93 -6.52 -22.83
N PRO A 223 8.41 -7.33 -23.79
CA PRO A 223 8.86 -8.68 -23.52
C PRO A 223 9.93 -8.72 -22.42
N GLY A 224 9.72 -9.56 -21.40
CA GLY A 224 10.63 -9.67 -20.27
C GLY A 224 10.42 -8.66 -19.14
N ALA A 225 9.49 -7.72 -19.25
CA ALA A 225 9.20 -6.75 -18.19
C ALA A 225 8.65 -7.41 -16.92
N VAL A 226 8.85 -6.72 -15.78
CA VAL A 226 8.15 -7.02 -14.53
C VAL A 226 6.88 -6.20 -14.49
N VAL A 227 5.72 -6.85 -14.30
CA VAL A 227 4.41 -6.19 -14.28
C VAL A 227 3.79 -6.28 -12.90
N ILE A 228 3.55 -5.12 -12.28
CA ILE A 228 2.88 -4.97 -11.01
C ILE A 228 1.52 -4.31 -11.24
N ASP A 229 0.46 -5.08 -11.12
CA ASP A 229 -0.90 -4.59 -11.20
C ASP A 229 -1.46 -4.34 -9.81
N VAL A 230 -1.65 -3.07 -9.48
CA VAL A 230 -2.22 -2.61 -8.20
C VAL A 230 -3.75 -2.55 -8.25
N GLY A 231 -4.31 -2.58 -9.46
CA GLY A 231 -5.75 -2.48 -9.67
C GLY A 231 -6.51 -3.65 -9.05
N ILE A 232 -7.67 -3.35 -8.47
CA ILE A 232 -8.66 -4.36 -8.04
C ILE A 232 -10.03 -3.86 -8.48
N ASN A 233 -10.58 -4.46 -9.50
CA ASN A 233 -11.85 -4.08 -10.06
C ASN A 233 -12.82 -5.26 -9.98
N ARG A 234 -14.05 -5.02 -9.53
CA ARG A 234 -15.12 -6.02 -9.53
C ARG A 234 -15.95 -5.84 -10.78
N LEU A 235 -16.00 -6.87 -11.61
CA LEU A 235 -16.86 -6.91 -12.79
C LEU A 235 -18.33 -7.19 -12.43
N ALA A 236 -19.23 -6.99 -13.38
CA ALA A 236 -20.66 -7.23 -13.17
C ALA A 236 -21.00 -8.70 -12.83
N ASP A 237 -20.18 -9.64 -13.29
CA ASP A 237 -20.30 -11.08 -12.97
C ASP A 237 -19.67 -11.48 -11.62
N GLY A 238 -19.14 -10.49 -10.86
CA GLY A 238 -18.53 -10.68 -9.56
C GLY A 238 -17.05 -11.02 -9.57
N ARG A 239 -16.44 -11.33 -10.73
CA ARG A 239 -14.99 -11.59 -10.83
C ARG A 239 -14.20 -10.33 -10.47
N LEU A 240 -13.02 -10.58 -9.87
CA LEU A 240 -12.03 -9.54 -9.61
C LEU A 240 -10.96 -9.59 -10.70
N VAL A 241 -10.68 -8.44 -11.29
CA VAL A 241 -9.63 -8.27 -12.31
C VAL A 241 -8.77 -7.06 -11.97
N GLY A 242 -7.58 -7.02 -12.52
CA GLY A 242 -6.67 -5.87 -12.41
C GLY A 242 -6.95 -4.77 -13.44
N ASP A 243 -6.02 -3.85 -13.52
CA ASP A 243 -6.00 -2.77 -14.53
C ASP A 243 -5.29 -3.23 -15.81
N VAL A 244 -4.54 -4.35 -15.76
CA VAL A 244 -3.82 -4.95 -16.90
C VAL A 244 -4.57 -6.18 -17.39
N GLU A 245 -4.66 -6.34 -18.71
CA GLU A 245 -5.13 -7.58 -19.35
C GLU A 245 -4.14 -8.71 -19.05
N TYR A 246 -4.45 -9.51 -18.03
CA TYR A 246 -3.51 -10.45 -17.43
C TYR A 246 -3.01 -11.53 -18.40
N ALA A 247 -3.92 -12.16 -19.15
CA ALA A 247 -3.60 -13.32 -19.96
C ALA A 247 -2.48 -13.02 -20.98
N THR A 248 -2.67 -11.99 -21.81
CA THR A 248 -1.69 -11.57 -22.82
C THR A 248 -0.43 -10.98 -22.19
N ALA A 249 -0.56 -10.26 -21.07
CA ALA A 249 0.60 -9.72 -20.34
C ALA A 249 1.49 -10.83 -19.78
N ALA A 250 0.90 -11.91 -19.26
CA ALA A 250 1.62 -13.06 -18.71
C ALA A 250 2.42 -13.86 -19.77
N GLU A 251 2.03 -13.78 -21.05
CA GLU A 251 2.79 -14.37 -22.15
C GLU A 251 4.09 -13.58 -22.46
N ARG A 252 4.13 -12.31 -22.06
CA ARG A 252 5.20 -11.37 -22.41
C ARG A 252 6.14 -11.03 -21.25
N ALA A 253 5.58 -10.85 -20.07
CA ALA A 253 6.32 -10.45 -18.88
C ALA A 253 7.28 -11.57 -18.40
N SER A 254 8.30 -11.19 -17.63
CA SER A 254 9.12 -12.13 -16.85
C SER A 254 8.45 -12.46 -15.52
N TRP A 255 7.87 -11.46 -14.88
CA TRP A 255 7.11 -11.54 -13.64
C TRP A 255 5.81 -10.74 -13.74
N ILE A 256 4.74 -11.26 -13.14
CA ILE A 256 3.46 -10.57 -13.10
C ILE A 256 2.72 -10.85 -11.80
N THR A 257 2.09 -9.82 -11.22
CA THR A 257 1.20 -9.99 -10.05
C THR A 257 -0.17 -10.49 -10.48
N PRO A 258 -0.75 -11.49 -9.81
CA PRO A 258 -2.12 -11.89 -10.04
C PRO A 258 -3.12 -10.91 -9.38
N VAL A 259 -4.33 -10.82 -9.91
CA VAL A 259 -5.45 -10.12 -9.27
C VAL A 259 -6.66 -11.05 -9.21
N PRO A 260 -7.13 -11.43 -7.99
CA PRO A 260 -6.62 -11.08 -6.67
C PRO A 260 -5.36 -11.87 -6.28
N GLY A 261 -4.72 -11.45 -5.18
CA GLY A 261 -3.61 -12.20 -4.56
C GLY A 261 -2.20 -11.60 -4.79
N GLY A 262 -2.10 -10.55 -5.60
CA GLY A 262 -0.87 -9.78 -5.79
C GLY A 262 -0.67 -8.69 -4.73
N VAL A 263 -0.84 -7.43 -5.10
CA VAL A 263 -0.48 -6.27 -4.26
C VAL A 263 -1.36 -6.11 -3.02
N GLY A 264 -2.67 -6.42 -3.09
CA GLY A 264 -3.60 -6.19 -1.98
C GLY A 264 -3.16 -6.81 -0.64
N PRO A 265 -2.78 -8.10 -0.57
CA PRO A 265 -2.24 -8.70 0.65
C PRO A 265 -1.00 -8.00 1.20
N MET A 266 -0.12 -7.49 0.32
CA MET A 266 1.10 -6.79 0.70
C MET A 266 0.80 -5.45 1.38
N THR A 267 -0.21 -4.71 0.92
CA THR A 267 -0.63 -3.46 1.57
C THR A 267 -0.94 -3.67 3.06
N ILE A 268 -1.64 -4.77 3.39
CA ILE A 268 -1.96 -5.10 4.78
C ILE A 268 -0.71 -5.52 5.57
N ALA A 269 0.15 -6.36 5.00
CA ALA A 269 1.37 -6.80 5.67
C ALA A 269 2.32 -5.62 5.93
N THR A 270 2.44 -4.69 4.99
CA THR A 270 3.24 -3.48 5.14
C THR A 270 2.66 -2.52 6.18
N LEU A 271 1.32 -2.42 6.31
CA LEU A 271 0.70 -1.66 7.39
C LEU A 271 1.12 -2.19 8.78
N ILE A 272 1.12 -3.50 8.94
CA ILE A 272 1.58 -4.15 10.17
C ILE A 272 3.08 -3.88 10.42
N GLN A 273 3.90 -3.95 9.37
CA GLN A 273 5.32 -3.61 9.42
C GLN A 273 5.53 -2.13 9.81
N ASN A 274 4.80 -1.21 9.21
CA ASN A 274 4.88 0.22 9.57
C ASN A 274 4.45 0.47 11.01
N THR A 275 3.48 -0.28 11.54
CA THR A 275 3.06 -0.15 12.95
C THR A 275 4.17 -0.57 13.92
N LEU A 276 4.86 -1.67 13.63
CA LEU A 276 6.04 -2.09 14.40
C LEU A 276 7.16 -1.04 14.29
N HIS A 277 7.45 -0.58 13.07
CA HIS A 277 8.49 0.43 12.85
C HIS A 277 8.16 1.77 13.53
N ALA A 278 6.89 2.19 13.55
CA ALA A 278 6.45 3.39 14.27
C ALA A 278 6.72 3.30 15.77
N ALA A 279 6.51 2.12 16.40
CA ALA A 279 6.87 1.90 17.79
C ALA A 279 8.39 2.03 18.01
N GLU A 280 9.20 1.46 17.12
CA GLU A 280 10.67 1.55 17.18
C GLU A 280 11.17 2.99 17.05
N LEU A 281 10.65 3.76 16.11
CA LEU A 281 10.99 5.18 15.92
C LEU A 281 10.65 6.05 17.14
N ARG A 282 9.68 5.63 17.95
CA ARG A 282 9.28 6.31 19.18
C ARG A 282 10.07 5.85 20.42
N GLY A 283 11.02 4.92 20.25
CA GLY A 283 11.88 4.41 21.32
C GLY A 283 11.22 3.33 22.20
N HIS A 284 10.20 2.67 21.66
CA HIS A 284 9.49 1.56 22.31
C HIS A 284 10.04 0.18 21.96
#